data_ed0befa08ac33715d5be64160eec8689
#
_entry.id   ed0befa08ac33715d5be64160eec8689
#
_cell.length_a   1.000
_cell.length_b   1.000
_cell.length_c   1.000
_cell.angle_alpha   90.00
_cell.angle_beta   90.00
_cell.angle_gamma   90.00
#
_symmetry.space_group_name_H-M   'P 1'
#
loop_
_entity.id
_entity.type
_entity.pdbx_description
1 polymer ?
#
loop_
_entity_poly.entity_id
_entity_poly.type
_entity_poly.pdbx_seq_one_letter_code
_entity_poly.pdbx_strand_id
1 'polypeptide(L)'
;MINNYRNIAVIGFNTLIESAIKTIILQCSNINCQCMKNISMHSDLSSAYIITPNVLIDNIDFFIPRKNRLLVISESENTFISTESSIKIISAYDDYNLIVDAIKTLIISTEDLKIKNHELSSREIEVLKEIASGKIIKEIADSLNISVNTVLTHRKNISSKLGIRSVSGLSLYAMMNGIIK
;
A
#
# COMPACT_ATOMS: atom_id res chain seq x y z
N MET A 1 -7.75 15.96 -14.66
CA MET A 1 -7.52 16.07 -13.19
C MET A 1 -7.42 14.65 -12.66
N ILE A 2 -6.23 14.17 -12.33
CA ILE A 2 -6.02 12.84 -11.78
C ILE A 2 -6.44 12.94 -10.32
N ASN A 3 -7.65 12.44 -10.03
CA ASN A 3 -8.16 12.34 -8.66
C ASN A 3 -7.35 11.25 -7.95
N ASN A 4 -6.27 11.65 -7.31
CA ASN A 4 -5.38 10.79 -6.55
C ASN A 4 -6.08 10.50 -5.19
N TYR A 5 -7.12 9.64 -5.23
CA TYR A 5 -7.81 9.22 -4.02
C TYR A 5 -6.80 8.48 -3.13
N ARG A 6 -6.42 9.15 -2.04
CA ARG A 6 -5.75 8.47 -0.95
C ARG A 6 -6.74 7.48 -0.37
N ASN A 7 -6.38 6.23 -0.30
CA ASN A 7 -7.21 5.18 0.26
C ASN A 7 -6.43 4.46 1.35
N ILE A 8 -7.02 4.36 2.55
CA ILE A 8 -6.51 3.53 3.63
C ILE A 8 -7.35 2.25 3.67
N ALA A 9 -6.70 1.10 3.54
CA ALA A 9 -7.36 -0.19 3.72
C ALA A 9 -7.38 -0.57 5.19
N VAL A 10 -8.59 -0.81 5.73
CA VAL A 10 -8.84 -1.33 7.08
C VAL A 10 -9.31 -2.77 6.93
N ILE A 11 -8.53 -3.74 7.45
CA ILE A 11 -8.74 -5.15 7.10
C ILE A 11 -8.82 -6.04 8.34
N GLY A 12 -9.84 -6.87 8.42
CA GLY A 12 -9.94 -7.96 9.39
C GLY A 12 -10.64 -7.61 10.71
N PHE A 13 -11.14 -6.39 10.87
CA PHE A 13 -11.82 -5.95 12.09
C PHE A 13 -13.31 -6.30 12.11
N ASN A 14 -13.90 -6.27 13.30
CA ASN A 14 -15.34 -6.25 13.44
C ASN A 14 -15.93 -4.86 13.10
N THR A 15 -17.22 -4.81 12.82
CA THR A 15 -17.91 -3.60 12.34
C THR A 15 -17.80 -2.41 13.31
N LEU A 16 -17.73 -2.65 14.61
CA LEU A 16 -17.63 -1.59 15.62
C LEU A 16 -16.25 -0.90 15.55
N ILE A 17 -15.18 -1.69 15.52
CA ILE A 17 -13.81 -1.18 15.43
C ILE A 17 -13.56 -0.54 14.07
N GLU A 18 -14.06 -1.12 12.97
CA GLU A 18 -14.03 -0.51 11.64
C GLU A 18 -14.66 0.88 11.65
N SER A 19 -15.82 1.02 12.26
CA SER A 19 -16.55 2.29 12.37
C SER A 19 -15.76 3.32 13.18
N ALA A 20 -15.16 2.90 14.30
CA ALA A 20 -14.31 3.76 15.12
C ALA A 20 -13.06 4.24 14.36
N ILE A 21 -12.33 3.34 13.72
CA ILE A 21 -11.14 3.67 12.92
C ILE A 21 -11.52 4.63 11.78
N LYS A 22 -12.61 4.35 11.06
CA LYS A 22 -13.10 5.22 9.99
C LYS A 22 -13.43 6.62 10.49
N THR A 23 -14.07 6.73 11.65
CA THR A 23 -14.41 8.03 12.27
C THR A 23 -13.13 8.82 12.60
N ILE A 24 -12.13 8.16 13.19
CA ILE A 24 -10.84 8.81 13.50
C ILE A 24 -10.13 9.28 12.21
N ILE A 25 -10.10 8.45 11.17
CA ILE A 25 -9.49 8.83 9.88
C ILE A 25 -10.19 10.05 9.30
N LEU A 26 -11.52 10.09 9.29
CA LEU A 26 -12.30 11.21 8.77
C LEU A 26 -12.11 12.50 9.58
N GLN A 27 -11.91 12.41 10.89
CA GLN A 27 -11.60 13.56 11.75
C GLN A 27 -10.18 14.11 11.50
N CYS A 28 -9.24 13.25 11.14
CA CYS A 28 -7.84 13.62 10.94
C CYS A 28 -7.51 14.08 9.53
N SER A 29 -8.31 13.68 8.53
CA SER A 29 -7.98 13.91 7.12
C SER A 29 -9.18 13.68 6.19
N ASN A 30 -9.10 14.20 4.96
CA ASN A 30 -10.06 13.89 3.88
C ASN A 30 -9.65 12.64 3.08
N ILE A 31 -9.11 11.63 3.76
CA ILE A 31 -8.67 10.39 3.13
C ILE A 31 -9.84 9.42 3.05
N ASN A 32 -9.98 8.74 1.91
CA ASN A 32 -10.97 7.69 1.77
C ASN A 32 -10.52 6.43 2.53
N CYS A 33 -11.46 5.81 3.24
CA CYS A 33 -11.23 4.59 4.01
C CYS A 33 -12.04 3.44 3.40
N GLN A 34 -11.37 2.35 3.07
CA GLN A 34 -12.01 1.14 2.56
C GLN A 34 -11.87 0.01 3.58
N CYS A 35 -13.01 -0.41 4.15
CA CYS A 35 -13.06 -1.54 5.07
C CYS A 35 -13.30 -2.84 4.32
N MET A 36 -12.57 -3.89 4.67
CA MET A 36 -12.70 -5.21 4.05
C MET A 36 -12.31 -6.33 5.02
N LYS A 37 -12.90 -7.51 4.88
CA LYS A 37 -12.59 -8.64 5.75
C LYS A 37 -11.27 -9.32 5.42
N ASN A 38 -10.93 -9.40 4.13
CA ASN A 38 -9.75 -10.08 3.64
C ASN A 38 -9.04 -9.22 2.59
N ILE A 39 -7.77 -9.53 2.33
CA ILE A 39 -7.00 -8.91 1.25
C ILE A 39 -7.65 -9.25 -0.09
N SER A 40 -7.86 -8.22 -0.91
CA SER A 40 -8.32 -8.34 -2.29
C SER A 40 -7.29 -7.75 -3.25
N MET A 41 -7.47 -7.96 -4.56
CA MET A 41 -6.62 -7.31 -5.58
C MET A 41 -6.59 -5.78 -5.43
N HIS A 42 -7.68 -5.18 -4.95
CA HIS A 42 -7.76 -3.74 -4.72
C HIS A 42 -6.92 -3.25 -3.53
N SER A 43 -6.55 -4.15 -2.61
CA SER A 43 -5.68 -3.81 -1.48
C SER A 43 -4.28 -3.38 -1.91
N ASP A 44 -3.80 -3.84 -3.07
CA ASP A 44 -2.50 -3.44 -3.63
C ASP A 44 -2.41 -1.94 -3.96
N LEU A 45 -3.55 -1.29 -4.17
CA LEU A 45 -3.65 0.13 -4.55
C LEU A 45 -3.78 1.07 -3.35
N SER A 46 -3.87 0.53 -2.13
CA SER A 46 -4.04 1.36 -0.93
C SER A 46 -2.75 2.08 -0.54
N SER A 47 -2.90 3.34 -0.12
CA SER A 47 -1.77 4.18 0.31
C SER A 47 -1.20 3.72 1.65
N ALA A 48 -2.06 3.21 2.54
CA ALA A 48 -1.69 2.64 3.83
C ALA A 48 -2.67 1.54 4.25
N TYR A 49 -2.27 0.80 5.28
CA TYR A 49 -2.99 -0.37 5.79
C TYR A 49 -3.11 -0.29 7.31
N ILE A 50 -4.33 -0.54 7.80
CA ILE A 50 -4.60 -0.80 9.23
C ILE A 50 -5.18 -2.20 9.28
N ILE A 51 -4.52 -3.12 9.98
CA ILE A 51 -4.86 -4.54 9.95
C ILE A 51 -4.82 -5.16 11.34
N THR A 52 -5.48 -6.32 11.49
CA THR A 52 -5.34 -7.15 12.70
C THR A 52 -4.07 -8.01 12.62
N PRO A 53 -3.56 -8.52 13.79
CA PRO A 53 -2.43 -9.45 13.82
C PRO A 53 -2.63 -10.70 12.96
N ASN A 54 -3.84 -11.27 12.95
CA ASN A 54 -4.15 -12.46 12.15
C ASN A 54 -3.99 -12.19 10.65
N VAL A 55 -4.49 -11.05 10.17
CA VAL A 55 -4.32 -10.63 8.77
C VAL A 55 -2.86 -10.45 8.41
N LEU A 56 -2.02 -9.94 9.33
CA LEU A 56 -0.57 -9.84 9.14
C LEU A 56 0.08 -11.22 8.99
N ILE A 57 -0.23 -12.14 9.91
CA ILE A 57 0.35 -13.49 9.93
C ILE A 57 -0.02 -14.26 8.66
N ASP A 58 -1.29 -14.23 8.27
CA ASP A 58 -1.79 -14.93 7.09
C ASP A 58 -1.23 -14.37 5.77
N ASN A 59 -0.71 -13.13 5.78
CA ASN A 59 -0.28 -12.43 4.57
C ASN A 59 1.05 -11.69 4.76
N ILE A 60 1.97 -12.31 5.47
CA ILE A 60 3.23 -11.68 5.88
C ILE A 60 4.07 -11.22 4.68
N ASP A 61 4.12 -12.00 3.61
CA ASP A 61 4.87 -11.67 2.38
C ASP A 61 4.31 -10.43 1.66
N PHE A 62 3.01 -10.17 1.82
CA PHE A 62 2.39 -8.97 1.29
C PHE A 62 2.72 -7.74 2.12
N PHE A 63 2.71 -7.83 3.45
CA PHE A 63 2.84 -6.67 4.35
C PHE A 63 4.27 -6.31 4.71
N ILE A 64 5.21 -7.27 4.81
CA ILE A 64 6.61 -6.96 5.17
C ILE A 64 7.24 -5.91 4.24
N PRO A 65 7.10 -5.98 2.91
CA PRO A 65 7.64 -4.93 2.03
C PRO A 65 6.95 -3.56 2.20
N ARG A 66 5.78 -3.55 2.87
CA ARG A 66 4.92 -2.37 3.07
C ARG A 66 4.90 -1.86 4.51
N LYS A 67 5.81 -2.36 5.36
CA LYS A 67 5.85 -2.07 6.80
C LYS A 67 5.83 -0.58 7.17
N ASN A 68 6.40 0.29 6.34
CA ASN A 68 6.46 1.73 6.58
C ASN A 68 5.10 2.44 6.41
N ARG A 69 4.10 1.75 5.87
CA ARG A 69 2.73 2.23 5.70
C ARG A 69 1.71 1.26 6.29
N LEU A 70 2.12 0.56 7.34
CA LEU A 70 1.35 -0.46 8.03
C LEU A 70 1.20 -0.10 9.51
N LEU A 71 -0.02 -0.16 10.00
CA LEU A 71 -0.36 -0.13 11.42
C LEU A 71 -1.12 -1.41 11.76
N VAL A 72 -0.67 -2.12 12.77
CA VAL A 72 -1.37 -3.29 13.29
C VAL A 72 -2.09 -2.89 14.57
N ILE A 73 -3.40 -3.18 14.63
CA ILE A 73 -4.20 -2.95 15.85
C ILE A 73 -4.68 -4.31 16.34
N SER A 74 -4.26 -4.68 17.56
CA SER A 74 -4.68 -5.91 18.22
C SER A 74 -6.00 -5.69 18.95
N GLU A 75 -6.93 -6.64 18.84
CA GLU A 75 -8.17 -6.68 19.60
C GLU A 75 -8.00 -7.32 20.98
N SER A 76 -6.77 -7.52 21.48
CA SER A 76 -6.47 -8.06 22.80
C SER A 76 -5.68 -7.07 23.65
N GLU A 77 -5.92 -7.10 24.98
CA GLU A 77 -5.22 -6.27 25.95
C GLU A 77 -3.71 -6.58 26.03
N ASN A 78 -3.33 -7.83 25.80
CA ASN A 78 -1.96 -8.30 25.86
C ASN A 78 -1.33 -8.35 24.45
N THR A 79 -0.86 -7.24 23.96
CA THR A 79 -0.01 -7.21 22.79
C THR A 79 1.44 -7.46 23.19
N PHE A 80 1.94 -8.67 22.95
CA PHE A 80 3.38 -8.94 23.01
C PHE A 80 4.05 -8.19 21.86
N ILE A 81 4.49 -6.97 22.11
CA ILE A 81 5.30 -6.19 21.20
C ILE A 81 6.70 -6.79 21.25
N SER A 82 7.08 -7.60 20.27
CA SER A 82 8.49 -7.88 20.07
C SER A 82 9.14 -6.58 19.59
N THR A 83 9.98 -6.01 20.40
CA THR A 83 10.73 -4.76 20.16
C THR A 83 11.67 -4.83 18.93
N GLU A 84 11.83 -5.98 18.32
CA GLU A 84 12.67 -6.21 17.13
C GLU A 84 11.95 -5.99 15.79
N SER A 85 10.61 -5.90 15.76
CA SER A 85 9.89 -5.68 14.52
C SER A 85 9.72 -4.18 14.23
N SER A 86 10.20 -3.73 13.08
CA SER A 86 9.98 -2.36 12.56
C SER A 86 8.51 -2.05 12.23
N ILE A 87 7.56 -2.90 12.64
CA ILE A 87 6.12 -2.75 12.43
C ILE A 87 5.52 -2.14 13.68
N LYS A 88 4.75 -1.05 13.51
CA LYS A 88 4.03 -0.43 14.61
C LYS A 88 2.80 -1.27 14.96
N ILE A 89 2.75 -1.75 16.21
CA ILE A 89 1.64 -2.53 16.77
C ILE A 89 1.10 -1.79 17.98
N ILE A 90 -0.22 -1.63 18.05
CA ILE A 90 -0.93 -1.04 19.19
C ILE A 90 -2.10 -1.93 19.57
N SER A 91 -2.69 -1.71 20.77
CA SER A 91 -3.92 -2.36 21.19
C SER A 91 -5.14 -1.48 20.95
N ALA A 92 -6.29 -2.10 20.64
CA ALA A 92 -7.57 -1.41 20.62
C ALA A 92 -8.03 -0.95 22.03
N TYR A 93 -7.36 -1.45 23.08
CA TYR A 93 -7.59 -1.09 24.49
C TYR A 93 -6.61 -0.02 24.99
N ASP A 94 -5.66 0.44 24.13
CA ASP A 94 -4.80 1.55 24.48
C ASP A 94 -5.58 2.86 24.65
N ASP A 95 -4.96 3.86 25.27
CA ASP A 95 -5.56 5.18 25.41
C ASP A 95 -5.97 5.77 24.05
N TYR A 96 -7.14 6.43 24.02
CA TYR A 96 -7.71 7.01 22.80
C TYR A 96 -6.71 7.92 22.06
N ASN A 97 -5.96 8.75 22.81
CA ASN A 97 -4.99 9.66 22.19
C ASN A 97 -3.83 8.90 21.54
N LEU A 98 -3.38 7.80 22.16
CA LEU A 98 -2.38 6.90 21.59
C LEU A 98 -2.84 6.29 20.26
N ILE A 99 -4.09 5.83 20.19
CA ILE A 99 -4.67 5.28 18.96
C ILE A 99 -4.77 6.36 17.88
N VAL A 100 -5.27 7.53 18.24
CA VAL A 100 -5.39 8.69 17.32
C VAL A 100 -4.02 9.11 16.79
N ASP A 101 -3.01 9.22 17.65
CA ASP A 101 -1.65 9.61 17.26
C ASP A 101 -0.96 8.56 16.39
N ALA A 102 -1.25 7.28 16.63
CA ALA A 102 -0.77 6.20 15.78
C ALA A 102 -1.35 6.30 14.36
N ILE A 103 -2.65 6.55 14.24
CA ILE A 103 -3.34 6.71 12.96
C ILE A 103 -2.87 8.00 12.25
N LYS A 104 -2.74 9.12 12.97
CA LYS A 104 -2.17 10.37 12.41
C LYS A 104 -0.76 10.17 11.88
N THR A 105 0.11 9.50 12.65
CA THR A 105 1.48 9.19 12.23
C THR A 105 1.49 8.37 10.95
N LEU A 106 0.61 7.37 10.83
CA LEU A 106 0.45 6.59 9.60
C LEU A 106 0.02 7.47 8.42
N ILE A 107 -0.93 8.37 8.63
CA ILE A 107 -1.41 9.31 7.61
C ILE A 107 -0.27 10.22 7.14
N ILE A 108 0.49 10.82 8.07
CA ILE A 108 1.62 11.72 7.78
C ILE A 108 2.73 10.96 7.06
N SER A 109 3.07 9.75 7.51
CA SER A 109 4.11 8.93 6.86
C SER A 109 3.77 8.61 5.40
N THR A 110 2.48 8.51 5.06
CA THR A 110 2.04 8.35 3.67
C THR A 110 2.14 9.65 2.86
N GLU A 111 2.17 10.81 3.50
CA GLU A 111 2.43 12.10 2.88
C GLU A 111 3.92 12.30 2.56
N ASP A 112 4.78 12.02 3.52
CA ASP A 112 6.25 12.12 3.36
C ASP A 112 6.81 11.11 2.33
N LEU A 113 6.20 9.94 2.21
CA LEU A 113 6.55 8.96 1.19
C LEU A 113 6.26 9.46 -0.24
N LYS A 114 5.28 10.35 -0.43
CA LYS A 114 5.04 11.03 -1.71
C LYS A 114 6.14 12.02 -2.07
N ILE A 115 6.73 12.67 -1.10
CA ILE A 115 7.78 13.67 -1.35
C ILE A 115 9.11 13.01 -1.72
N LYS A 116 9.34 11.78 -1.29
CA LYS A 116 10.67 11.16 -1.42
C LYS A 116 10.88 10.14 -2.53
N ASN A 117 9.87 9.44 -3.10
CA ASN A 117 10.20 8.42 -4.14
C ASN A 117 9.04 7.68 -4.82
N HIS A 118 7.79 8.13 -4.82
CA HIS A 118 6.70 7.35 -5.44
C HIS A 118 6.27 7.80 -6.84
N GLU A 119 6.80 8.89 -7.36
CA GLU A 119 6.59 9.19 -8.77
C GLU A 119 7.47 8.28 -9.62
N LEU A 120 6.82 7.55 -10.51
CA LEU A 120 7.54 6.82 -11.53
C LEU A 120 8.24 7.84 -12.44
N SER A 121 9.52 7.63 -12.71
CA SER A 121 10.23 8.41 -13.71
C SER A 121 9.56 8.22 -15.09
N SER A 122 9.80 9.15 -16.01
CA SER A 122 9.29 9.02 -17.39
C SER A 122 9.64 7.67 -18.01
N ARG A 123 10.85 7.16 -17.72
CA ARG A 123 11.30 5.86 -18.22
C ARG A 123 10.59 4.68 -17.56
N GLU A 124 10.27 4.78 -16.27
CA GLU A 124 9.48 3.75 -15.56
C GLU A 124 8.02 3.74 -16.04
N ILE A 125 7.46 4.91 -16.40
CA ILE A 125 6.12 5.01 -17.00
C ILE A 125 6.10 4.33 -18.38
N GLU A 126 7.13 4.53 -19.22
CA GLU A 126 7.25 3.86 -20.52
C GLU A 126 7.30 2.34 -20.34
N VAL A 127 8.15 1.84 -19.43
CA VAL A 127 8.24 0.40 -19.14
C VAL A 127 6.92 -0.14 -18.59
N LEU A 128 6.23 0.62 -17.71
CA LEU A 128 4.93 0.22 -17.17
C LEU A 128 3.85 0.13 -18.25
N LYS A 129 3.83 1.05 -19.22
CA LYS A 129 2.94 0.99 -20.40
C LYS A 129 3.12 -0.30 -21.19
N GLU A 130 4.35 -0.65 -21.47
CA GLU A 130 4.70 -1.85 -22.23
C GLU A 130 4.30 -3.14 -21.47
N ILE A 131 4.54 -3.19 -20.14
CA ILE A 131 4.10 -4.30 -19.27
C ILE A 131 2.57 -4.41 -19.30
N ALA A 132 1.88 -3.29 -19.15
CA ALA A 132 0.43 -3.25 -19.10
C ALA A 132 -0.23 -3.59 -20.45
N SER A 133 0.49 -3.39 -21.55
CA SER A 133 0.11 -3.83 -22.89
C SER A 133 0.33 -5.33 -23.15
N GLY A 134 0.83 -6.08 -22.15
CA GLY A 134 1.01 -7.52 -22.22
C GLY A 134 2.30 -7.99 -22.89
N LYS A 135 3.23 -7.10 -23.20
CA LYS A 135 4.52 -7.46 -23.81
C LYS A 135 5.42 -8.24 -22.85
N ILE A 136 6.17 -9.19 -23.41
CA ILE A 136 7.21 -9.89 -22.65
C ILE A 136 8.48 -9.05 -22.54
N ILE A 137 9.33 -9.38 -21.55
CA ILE A 137 10.52 -8.58 -21.20
C ILE A 137 11.45 -8.32 -22.41
N LYS A 138 11.59 -9.30 -23.31
CA LYS A 138 12.41 -9.16 -24.53
C LYS A 138 11.81 -8.14 -25.50
N GLU A 139 10.51 -8.21 -25.73
CA GLU A 139 9.78 -7.26 -26.60
C GLU A 139 9.83 -5.83 -26.05
N ILE A 140 9.75 -5.69 -24.70
CA ILE A 140 9.92 -4.39 -24.04
C ILE A 140 11.33 -3.84 -24.26
N ALA A 141 12.35 -4.68 -24.11
CA ALA A 141 13.75 -4.31 -24.33
C ALA A 141 13.95 -3.81 -25.77
N ASP A 142 13.43 -4.54 -26.74
CA ASP A 142 13.51 -4.18 -28.17
C ASP A 142 12.73 -2.90 -28.47
N SER A 143 11.48 -2.79 -27.99
CA SER A 143 10.65 -1.60 -28.28
C SER A 143 11.16 -0.32 -27.65
N LEU A 144 11.82 -0.42 -26.50
CA LEU A 144 12.40 0.72 -25.78
C LEU A 144 13.88 0.93 -26.04
N ASN A 145 14.50 0.08 -26.87
CA ASN A 145 15.92 0.11 -27.25
C ASN A 145 16.85 0.11 -26.01
N ILE A 146 16.62 -0.82 -25.09
CA ILE A 146 17.40 -1.03 -23.86
C ILE A 146 17.68 -2.52 -23.64
N SER A 147 18.61 -2.83 -22.73
CA SER A 147 18.91 -4.23 -22.41
C SER A 147 17.78 -4.89 -21.60
N VAL A 148 17.65 -6.21 -21.73
CA VAL A 148 16.73 -7.03 -20.89
C VAL A 148 16.97 -6.79 -19.41
N ASN A 149 18.23 -6.70 -18.97
CA ASN A 149 18.57 -6.41 -17.57
C ASN A 149 18.11 -5.03 -17.12
N THR A 150 18.14 -4.04 -18.01
CA THR A 150 17.62 -2.70 -17.73
C THR A 150 16.11 -2.72 -17.54
N VAL A 151 15.37 -3.47 -18.37
CA VAL A 151 13.92 -3.66 -18.19
C VAL A 151 13.60 -4.32 -16.85
N LEU A 152 14.33 -5.38 -16.48
CA LEU A 152 14.17 -6.06 -15.19
C LEU A 152 14.42 -5.12 -14.01
N THR A 153 15.43 -4.26 -14.11
CA THR A 153 15.75 -3.25 -13.10
C THR A 153 14.62 -2.22 -12.98
N HIS A 154 14.11 -1.69 -14.09
CA HIS A 154 12.96 -0.78 -14.07
C HIS A 154 11.73 -1.45 -13.48
N ARG A 155 11.41 -2.69 -13.89
CA ARG A 155 10.29 -3.44 -13.32
C ARG A 155 10.42 -3.62 -11.80
N LYS A 156 11.62 -3.95 -11.30
CA LYS A 156 11.89 -4.05 -9.86
C LYS A 156 11.66 -2.72 -9.16
N ASN A 157 12.14 -1.61 -9.73
CA ASN A 157 11.97 -0.27 -9.18
C ASN A 157 10.49 0.15 -9.18
N ILE A 158 9.76 -0.09 -10.28
CA ILE A 158 8.32 0.16 -10.39
C ILE A 158 7.59 -0.62 -9.30
N SER A 159 7.87 -1.93 -9.17
CA SER A 159 7.26 -2.78 -8.15
C SER A 159 7.57 -2.31 -6.74
N SER A 160 8.79 -1.84 -6.48
CA SER A 160 9.19 -1.28 -5.19
C SER A 160 8.49 0.05 -4.89
N LYS A 161 8.42 0.95 -5.88
CA LYS A 161 7.79 2.26 -5.75
C LYS A 161 6.27 2.16 -5.55
N LEU A 162 5.61 1.29 -6.31
CA LEU A 162 4.16 1.12 -6.24
C LEU A 162 3.72 0.13 -5.15
N GLY A 163 4.64 -0.71 -4.66
CA GLY A 163 4.33 -1.81 -3.77
C GLY A 163 3.56 -2.95 -4.45
N ILE A 164 3.52 -3.01 -5.78
CA ILE A 164 2.78 -3.96 -6.60
C ILE A 164 3.76 -4.94 -7.25
N ARG A 165 3.61 -6.24 -6.98
CA ARG A 165 4.51 -7.28 -7.52
C ARG A 165 3.95 -8.03 -8.72
N SER A 166 2.63 -8.18 -8.80
CA SER A 166 1.96 -8.93 -9.88
C SER A 166 1.88 -8.09 -11.16
N VAL A 167 2.04 -8.74 -12.30
CA VAL A 167 1.86 -8.09 -13.61
C VAL A 167 0.43 -7.56 -13.76
N SER A 168 -0.56 -8.36 -13.37
CA SER A 168 -1.97 -7.96 -13.38
C SER A 168 -2.26 -6.75 -12.50
N GLY A 169 -1.64 -6.66 -11.31
CA GLY A 169 -1.73 -5.48 -10.44
C GLY A 169 -1.10 -4.24 -11.07
N LEU A 170 0.06 -4.39 -11.74
CA LEU A 170 0.70 -3.29 -12.49
C LEU A 170 -0.17 -2.83 -13.66
N SER A 171 -0.81 -3.75 -14.39
CA SER A 171 -1.71 -3.42 -15.49
C SER A 171 -2.95 -2.70 -15.00
N LEU A 172 -3.55 -3.17 -13.90
CA LEU A 172 -4.69 -2.50 -13.27
C LEU A 172 -4.32 -1.10 -12.80
N TYR A 173 -3.16 -0.93 -12.16
CA TYR A 173 -2.65 0.37 -11.75
C TYR A 173 -2.50 1.31 -12.95
N ALA A 174 -1.92 0.84 -14.05
CA ALA A 174 -1.71 1.62 -15.26
C ALA A 174 -3.06 2.08 -15.88
N MET A 175 -4.06 1.22 -15.90
CA MET A 175 -5.41 1.53 -16.38
C MET A 175 -6.11 2.56 -15.49
N MET A 176 -6.11 2.35 -14.17
CA MET A 176 -6.78 3.25 -13.21
C MET A 176 -6.15 4.64 -13.15
N ASN A 177 -4.86 4.76 -13.45
CA ASN A 177 -4.15 6.04 -13.49
C ASN A 177 -4.09 6.66 -14.90
N GLY A 178 -4.82 6.12 -15.88
CA GLY A 178 -4.86 6.66 -17.25
C GLY A 178 -3.53 6.56 -18.00
N ILE A 179 -2.62 5.69 -17.54
CA ILE A 179 -1.33 5.45 -18.20
C ILE A 179 -1.53 4.66 -19.49
N ILE A 180 -2.51 3.76 -19.48
CA ILE A 180 -3.04 3.06 -20.66
C ILE A 180 -4.57 3.25 -20.72
N LYS A 181 -5.13 3.04 -21.93
CA LYS A 181 -6.59 3.05 -22.16
C LYS A 181 -7.14 1.65 -22.13
#